data_d7de6f2cdac72e98b21b88f520fb7467
#
_entry.id   d7de6f2cdac72e98b21b88f520fb7467
#
_cell.length_a   1.000
_cell.length_b   1.000
_cell.length_c   1.000
_cell.angle_alpha   90.00
_cell.angle_beta   90.00
_cell.angle_gamma   90.00
#
_symmetry.space_group_name_H-M   'P 1'
#
loop_
_entity.id
_entity.type
_entity.pdbx_description
1 polymer ?
#
loop_
_entity_poly.entity_id
_entity_poly.type
_entity_poly.pdbx_seq_one_letter_code
_entity_poly.pdbx_strand_id
1 'polypeptide(L)'
;MDKTFAIYNFGCKVNQEEGGALAALFSSLGWRQEPEQPQLIIINTCTVTAVADKKARNLIRRLRREHPQAVLAVCGCYAQRDAAEIAAIGGVDIIAGVDERRQLPRLVEAYCRQRHHHDAGNNDPLVEVSPIATLRHFHRIAADNIQPRARAYLKIEDGCDQFCKYCIIPHVRGPVRSLPLQQAIEQTRLLLAAGHQEIVLSGIHIGAYGRDLPQGEDLPTLIKSLLTLPGLVRLRLGSIEPQQFSEQLISLFAEQERICPHLHIPLQAGCDRTLEAMGRHYTTEQYAQLIERLRALRPQTAFTTDIIVGFPGESEEDFAASLAFVASLELADSHIFPYSRRSGTPAATMPQQLSNSIKSERAARLNQVAENNAQRYRQQFVGKTLDLLGEEIVEISGNSYLRGHSANYLSLLLPLTERSPHLQGQLLPVRGVELYDEGLIVERC
;
A
#
# COMPACT_ATOMS: atom_id res chain seq x y z
N MET A 1 30.57 19.14 0.14
CA MET A 1 30.14 17.89 0.79
C MET A 1 29.34 17.08 -0.20
N ASP A 2 29.68 15.82 -0.42
CA ASP A 2 28.88 14.93 -1.27
C ASP A 2 27.50 14.75 -0.61
N LYS A 3 26.44 15.22 -1.27
CA LYS A 3 25.08 15.08 -0.76
C LYS A 3 24.63 13.61 -0.94
N THR A 4 24.78 12.79 0.11
CA THR A 4 24.38 11.37 0.09
C THR A 4 23.22 11.11 1.04
N PHE A 5 22.27 10.24 0.63
CA PHE A 5 21.14 9.87 1.47
C PHE A 5 20.77 8.39 1.39
N ALA A 6 20.15 7.89 2.45
CA ALA A 6 19.46 6.61 2.47
C ALA A 6 18.01 6.81 2.88
N ILE A 7 17.09 5.99 2.33
CA ILE A 7 15.68 6.01 2.70
C ILE A 7 15.19 4.62 3.06
N TYR A 8 14.48 4.53 4.18
CA TYR A 8 13.87 3.31 4.70
C TYR A 8 12.36 3.50 4.79
N ASN A 9 11.61 2.62 4.12
CA ASN A 9 10.15 2.69 4.07
C ASN A 9 9.51 1.56 4.86
N PHE A 10 8.53 1.90 5.69
CA PHE A 10 7.67 0.94 6.37
C PHE A 10 6.22 1.08 5.89
N GLY A 11 5.49 -0.04 5.95
CA GLY A 11 4.03 -0.05 5.87
C GLY A 11 3.45 -0.29 4.50
N CYS A 12 2.31 0.34 4.23
CA CYS A 12 1.45 0.08 3.08
C CYS A 12 2.02 0.60 1.75
N LYS A 13 1.35 0.23 0.66
CA LYS A 13 1.69 0.68 -0.71
C LYS A 13 1.78 2.20 -0.83
N VAL A 14 0.88 2.95 -0.16
CA VAL A 14 0.91 4.42 -0.13
C VAL A 14 2.22 4.93 0.49
N ASN A 15 2.65 4.37 1.62
CA ASN A 15 3.94 4.77 2.22
C ASN A 15 5.14 4.43 1.34
N GLN A 16 5.10 3.30 0.63
CA GLN A 16 6.16 2.92 -0.31
C GLN A 16 6.24 3.88 -1.49
N GLU A 17 5.09 4.28 -2.05
CA GLU A 17 4.99 5.27 -3.10
C GLU A 17 5.54 6.63 -2.64
N GLU A 18 5.09 7.10 -1.48
CA GLU A 18 5.55 8.35 -0.87
C GLU A 18 7.05 8.34 -0.58
N GLY A 19 7.61 7.21 -0.16
CA GLY A 19 9.05 7.03 0.01
C GLY A 19 9.80 7.06 -1.31
N GLY A 20 9.25 6.47 -2.37
CA GLY A 20 9.80 6.57 -3.71
C GLY A 20 9.80 8.01 -4.24
N ALA A 21 8.71 8.75 -3.99
CA ALA A 21 8.60 10.16 -4.35
C ALA A 21 9.61 11.04 -3.56
N LEU A 22 9.83 10.74 -2.27
CA LEU A 22 10.87 11.42 -1.49
C LEU A 22 12.27 11.14 -2.04
N ALA A 23 12.57 9.88 -2.39
CA ALA A 23 13.85 9.54 -2.99
C ALA A 23 14.08 10.30 -4.31
N ALA A 24 13.06 10.36 -5.17
CA ALA A 24 13.13 11.11 -6.43
C ALA A 24 13.28 12.63 -6.18
N LEU A 25 12.58 13.18 -5.18
CA LEU A 25 12.72 14.60 -4.80
C LEU A 25 14.14 14.92 -4.35
N PHE A 26 14.76 14.12 -3.48
CA PHE A 26 16.14 14.35 -3.06
C PHE A 26 17.12 14.19 -4.21
N SER A 27 16.91 13.19 -5.10
CA SER A 27 17.74 13.01 -6.28
C SER A 27 17.66 14.21 -7.25
N SER A 28 16.48 14.82 -7.44
CA SER A 28 16.32 16.03 -8.27
C SER A 28 17.04 17.26 -7.70
N LEU A 29 17.28 17.26 -6.38
CA LEU A 29 18.04 18.30 -5.67
C LEU A 29 19.55 18.01 -5.59
N GLY A 30 20.02 17.02 -6.37
CA GLY A 30 21.44 16.67 -6.48
C GLY A 30 21.97 15.79 -5.35
N TRP A 31 21.07 15.13 -4.57
CA TRP A 31 21.48 14.12 -3.61
C TRP A 31 21.61 12.76 -4.30
N ARG A 32 22.65 12.00 -3.95
CA ARG A 32 22.89 10.64 -4.43
C ARG A 32 22.46 9.63 -3.39
N GLN A 33 21.71 8.61 -3.79
CA GLN A 33 21.34 7.53 -2.90
C GLN A 33 22.56 6.65 -2.59
N GLU A 34 22.90 6.53 -1.32
CA GLU A 34 24.09 5.82 -0.82
C GLU A 34 23.80 5.23 0.57
N PRO A 35 23.38 3.93 0.63
CA PRO A 35 22.97 3.32 1.91
C PRO A 35 24.11 3.06 2.89
N GLU A 36 25.35 2.87 2.43
CA GLU A 36 26.46 2.47 3.28
C GLU A 36 27.08 3.66 4.04
N GLN A 37 27.15 4.83 3.41
CA GLN A 37 27.72 6.04 4.01
C GLN A 37 26.82 7.27 3.78
N PRO A 38 25.57 7.25 4.25
CA PRO A 38 24.65 8.35 4.04
C PRO A 38 24.97 9.52 4.96
N GLN A 39 24.87 10.74 4.44
CA GLN A 39 24.88 11.97 5.25
C GLN A 39 23.47 12.30 5.80
N LEU A 40 22.44 11.82 5.12
CA LEU A 40 21.04 11.96 5.51
C LEU A 40 20.37 10.58 5.50
N ILE A 41 19.70 10.23 6.59
CA ILE A 41 18.86 9.04 6.67
C ILE A 41 17.42 9.48 6.83
N ILE A 42 16.56 9.00 5.95
CA ILE A 42 15.12 9.26 6.00
C ILE A 42 14.40 7.95 6.35
N ILE A 43 13.59 7.97 7.40
CA ILE A 43 12.75 6.84 7.80
C ILE A 43 11.29 7.24 7.63
N ASN A 44 10.65 6.73 6.56
CA ASN A 44 9.22 6.92 6.34
C ASN A 44 8.43 5.83 7.06
N THR A 45 7.75 6.21 8.13
CA THR A 45 7.19 5.30 9.13
C THR A 45 5.71 4.98 8.91
N CYS A 46 5.33 3.77 9.33
CA CYS A 46 3.94 3.32 9.42
C CYS A 46 3.56 3.15 10.90
N THR A 47 2.26 3.26 11.21
CA THR A 47 1.72 3.05 12.56
C THR A 47 0.41 2.24 12.56
N VAL A 48 0.10 1.53 11.47
CA VAL A 48 -1.12 0.70 11.40
C VAL A 48 -1.10 -0.42 12.43
N THR A 49 0.07 -0.99 12.74
CA THR A 49 0.23 -2.02 13.75
C THR A 49 1.29 -1.65 14.80
N ALA A 50 1.14 -2.17 16.03
CA ALA A 50 2.15 -2.01 17.09
C ALA A 50 3.51 -2.63 16.71
N VAL A 51 3.49 -3.67 15.88
CA VAL A 51 4.72 -4.29 15.34
C VAL A 51 5.45 -3.33 14.42
N ALA A 52 4.74 -2.56 13.59
CA ALA A 52 5.35 -1.54 12.73
C ALA A 52 6.08 -0.47 13.55
N ASP A 53 5.46 0.04 14.62
CA ASP A 53 6.09 1.01 15.51
C ASP A 53 7.34 0.43 16.18
N LYS A 54 7.26 -0.82 16.69
CA LYS A 54 8.42 -1.50 17.30
C LYS A 54 9.57 -1.64 16.31
N LYS A 55 9.27 -2.04 15.07
CA LYS A 55 10.29 -2.14 14.00
C LYS A 55 10.92 -0.77 13.70
N ALA A 56 10.11 0.29 13.62
CA ALA A 56 10.60 1.65 13.39
C ALA A 56 11.53 2.11 14.54
N ARG A 57 11.12 1.94 15.81
CA ARG A 57 11.98 2.28 16.97
C ARG A 57 13.31 1.52 16.98
N ASN A 58 13.27 0.24 16.65
CA ASN A 58 14.50 -0.58 16.60
C ASN A 58 15.41 -0.12 15.46
N LEU A 59 14.85 0.23 14.30
CA LEU A 59 15.63 0.74 13.17
C LEU A 59 16.26 2.10 13.49
N ILE A 60 15.51 3.04 14.10
CA ILE A 60 16.02 4.34 14.54
C ILE A 60 17.26 4.17 15.42
N ARG A 61 17.16 3.33 16.48
CA ARG A 61 18.28 3.07 17.39
C ARG A 61 19.47 2.43 16.69
N ARG A 62 19.23 1.49 15.77
CA ARG A 62 20.28 0.83 15.00
C ARG A 62 21.00 1.82 14.10
N LEU A 63 20.28 2.57 13.27
CA LEU A 63 20.86 3.50 12.31
C LEU A 63 21.62 4.64 12.98
N ARG A 64 21.16 5.13 14.15
CA ARG A 64 21.92 6.13 14.91
C ARG A 64 23.26 5.58 15.41
N ARG A 65 23.34 4.32 15.79
CA ARG A 65 24.62 3.68 16.21
C ARG A 65 25.56 3.45 15.02
N GLU A 66 24.99 2.99 13.89
CA GLU A 66 25.76 2.71 12.68
C GLU A 66 26.25 3.99 11.98
N HIS A 67 25.47 5.07 12.03
CA HIS A 67 25.73 6.34 11.38
C HIS A 67 25.63 7.54 12.36
N PRO A 68 26.55 7.67 13.33
CA PRO A 68 26.43 8.67 14.42
C PRO A 68 26.48 10.12 13.92
N GLN A 69 27.06 10.38 12.75
CA GLN A 69 27.20 11.72 12.17
C GLN A 69 26.13 12.07 11.14
N ALA A 70 25.37 11.10 10.64
CA ALA A 70 24.30 11.34 9.68
C ALA A 70 23.14 12.11 10.30
N VAL A 71 22.51 12.99 9.53
CA VAL A 71 21.22 13.59 9.91
C VAL A 71 20.13 12.51 9.82
N LEU A 72 19.42 12.25 10.92
CA LEU A 72 18.36 11.25 10.98
C LEU A 72 16.99 11.92 10.99
N ALA A 73 16.27 11.82 9.88
CA ALA A 73 14.93 12.36 9.72
C ALA A 73 13.87 11.24 9.77
N VAL A 74 12.88 11.38 10.64
CA VAL A 74 11.76 10.44 10.77
C VAL A 74 10.48 11.15 10.32
N CYS A 75 9.71 10.52 9.40
CA CYS A 75 8.46 11.08 8.91
C CYS A 75 7.36 10.00 8.77
N GLY A 76 6.17 10.40 8.35
CA GLY A 76 5.06 9.50 8.07
C GLY A 76 4.10 9.29 9.22
N CYS A 77 3.33 8.18 9.17
CA CYS A 77 2.18 7.98 10.06
C CYS A 77 2.55 7.85 11.55
N TYR A 78 3.70 7.27 11.88
CA TYR A 78 4.12 7.19 13.28
C TYR A 78 4.58 8.56 13.80
N ALA A 79 5.32 9.31 13.00
CA ALA A 79 5.70 10.69 13.33
C ALA A 79 4.46 11.58 13.55
N GLN A 80 3.45 11.42 12.70
CA GLN A 80 2.16 12.13 12.83
C GLN A 80 1.40 11.76 14.10
N ARG A 81 1.43 10.46 14.49
CA ARG A 81 0.70 9.98 15.67
C ARG A 81 1.34 10.44 16.96
N ASP A 82 2.66 10.32 17.06
CA ASP A 82 3.37 10.48 18.34
C ASP A 82 4.82 10.93 18.13
N ALA A 83 4.97 12.19 17.76
CA ALA A 83 6.28 12.83 17.61
C ALA A 83 7.08 12.82 18.93
N ALA A 84 6.37 12.93 20.07
CA ALA A 84 6.99 12.92 21.39
C ALA A 84 7.61 11.55 21.73
N GLU A 85 6.92 10.44 21.41
CA GLU A 85 7.46 9.09 21.58
C GLU A 85 8.74 8.90 20.73
N ILE A 86 8.75 9.44 19.50
CA ILE A 86 9.94 9.38 18.63
C ILE A 86 11.08 10.23 19.18
N ALA A 87 10.81 11.45 19.63
CA ALA A 87 11.81 12.31 20.23
C ALA A 87 12.45 11.67 21.47
N ALA A 88 11.63 11.00 22.30
CA ALA A 88 12.08 10.29 23.50
C ALA A 88 12.99 9.07 23.21
N ILE A 89 13.05 8.56 21.96
CA ILE A 89 13.98 7.50 21.57
C ILE A 89 15.43 7.99 21.68
N GLY A 90 15.63 9.27 21.42
CA GLY A 90 16.94 9.91 21.32
C GLY A 90 17.63 9.69 19.97
N GLY A 91 18.43 10.66 19.57
CA GLY A 91 19.24 10.59 18.36
C GLY A 91 18.48 10.76 17.03
N VAL A 92 17.24 11.25 17.08
CA VAL A 92 16.50 11.74 15.89
C VAL A 92 16.73 13.24 15.78
N ASP A 93 17.03 13.71 14.58
CA ASP A 93 17.36 15.12 14.34
C ASP A 93 16.16 15.90 13.80
N ILE A 94 15.30 15.25 12.98
CA ILE A 94 14.13 15.86 12.36
C ILE A 94 12.95 14.91 12.49
N ILE A 95 11.79 15.44 12.90
CA ILE A 95 10.53 14.72 12.95
C ILE A 95 9.51 15.50 12.11
N ALA A 96 8.97 14.88 11.06
CA ALA A 96 8.02 15.50 10.15
C ALA A 96 6.71 14.70 10.05
N GLY A 97 5.58 15.36 10.09
CA GLY A 97 4.26 14.77 9.89
C GLY A 97 4.04 14.25 8.47
N VAL A 98 2.83 13.75 8.22
CA VAL A 98 2.46 13.19 6.90
C VAL A 98 2.40 14.27 5.81
N ASP A 99 2.09 15.52 6.14
CA ASP A 99 2.08 16.61 5.17
C ASP A 99 3.46 17.27 5.06
N GLU A 100 4.13 17.47 6.18
CA GLU A 100 5.42 18.16 6.28
C GLU A 100 6.57 17.42 5.61
N ARG A 101 6.45 16.09 5.42
CA ARG A 101 7.52 15.32 4.74
C ARG A 101 7.84 15.82 3.33
N ARG A 102 6.91 16.47 2.63
CA ARG A 102 7.19 17.14 1.35
C ARG A 102 8.14 18.31 1.49
N GLN A 103 8.29 18.85 2.69
CA GLN A 103 9.19 19.93 3.04
C GLN A 103 10.53 19.43 3.64
N LEU A 104 10.76 18.11 3.71
CA LEU A 104 11.98 17.55 4.30
C LEU A 104 13.27 18.18 3.75
N PRO A 105 13.42 18.49 2.43
CA PRO A 105 14.64 19.17 1.96
C PRO A 105 14.87 20.51 2.68
N ARG A 106 13.84 21.32 2.85
CA ARG A 106 13.91 22.59 3.59
C ARG A 106 14.24 22.39 5.07
N LEU A 107 13.62 21.38 5.69
CA LEU A 107 13.87 21.06 7.11
C LEU A 107 15.29 20.59 7.34
N VAL A 108 15.82 19.75 6.44
CA VAL A 108 17.23 19.32 6.48
C VAL A 108 18.18 20.50 6.36
N GLU A 109 17.95 21.41 5.42
CA GLU A 109 18.77 22.64 5.27
C GLU A 109 18.70 23.54 6.51
N ALA A 110 17.50 23.70 7.09
CA ALA A 110 17.31 24.49 8.30
C ALA A 110 18.06 23.89 9.49
N TYR A 111 17.92 22.57 9.69
CA TYR A 111 18.63 21.85 10.74
C TYR A 111 20.15 21.92 10.59
N CYS A 112 20.69 21.70 9.38
CA CYS A 112 22.11 21.81 9.12
C CYS A 112 22.67 23.22 9.39
N ARG A 113 21.92 24.27 9.03
CA ARG A 113 22.31 25.65 9.35
C ARG A 113 22.34 25.92 10.86
N GLN A 114 21.35 25.45 11.61
CA GLN A 114 21.30 25.59 13.07
C GLN A 114 22.46 24.86 13.74
N ARG A 115 22.77 23.64 13.29
CA ARG A 115 23.89 22.84 13.84
C ARG A 115 25.25 23.50 13.66
N HIS A 116 25.44 24.32 12.62
CA HIS A 116 26.69 25.08 12.40
C HIS A 116 26.81 26.33 13.30
N HIS A 117 25.71 26.80 13.90
CA HIS A 117 25.67 28.03 14.70
C HIS A 117 25.53 27.81 16.20
N HIS A 118 25.24 26.59 16.65
CA HIS A 118 25.12 26.26 18.07
C HIS A 118 26.23 25.34 18.53
N ASP A 119 26.89 25.73 19.63
CA ASP A 119 27.73 24.84 20.42
C ASP A 119 26.94 23.61 20.88
N ALA A 120 27.60 22.46 20.98
CA ALA A 120 27.10 21.09 21.11
C ALA A 120 26.25 20.78 22.38
N GLY A 121 25.21 21.56 22.68
CA GLY A 121 24.44 21.43 23.93
C GLY A 121 22.94 21.13 23.78
N ASN A 122 22.30 21.41 22.65
CA ASN A 122 20.87 21.16 22.49
C ASN A 122 20.65 20.03 21.45
N ASN A 123 20.28 18.83 21.93
CA ASN A 123 20.04 17.63 21.13
C ASN A 123 18.54 17.42 20.82
N ASP A 124 17.69 18.45 20.98
CA ASP A 124 16.27 18.33 20.69
C ASP A 124 16.03 18.28 19.17
N PRO A 125 15.18 17.37 18.69
CA PRO A 125 14.87 17.30 17.26
C PRO A 125 14.09 18.52 16.78
N LEU A 126 14.30 18.90 15.52
CA LEU A 126 13.39 19.82 14.82
C LEU A 126 12.08 19.08 14.55
N VAL A 127 10.98 19.53 15.17
CA VAL A 127 9.66 18.89 15.06
C VAL A 127 8.72 19.75 14.24
N GLU A 128 8.24 19.23 13.12
CA GLU A 128 7.25 19.84 12.24
C GLU A 128 6.11 18.84 12.00
N VAL A 129 5.05 18.95 12.78
CA VAL A 129 3.87 18.09 12.72
C VAL A 129 2.61 18.91 12.92
N SER A 130 1.89 19.19 11.86
CA SER A 130 0.63 19.92 11.90
C SER A 130 -0.52 19.04 12.43
N PRO A 131 -1.53 19.65 13.10
CA PRO A 131 -2.73 18.92 13.49
C PRO A 131 -3.44 18.35 12.26
N ILE A 132 -3.61 17.04 12.22
CA ILE A 132 -4.15 16.33 11.05
C ILE A 132 -5.55 16.78 10.64
N ALA A 133 -6.36 17.20 11.62
CA ALA A 133 -7.71 17.70 11.40
C ALA A 133 -7.78 19.03 10.63
N THR A 134 -6.64 19.73 10.47
CA THR A 134 -6.58 21.01 9.73
C THR A 134 -6.30 20.82 8.24
N LEU A 135 -5.88 19.64 7.82
CA LEU A 135 -5.55 19.37 6.42
C LEU A 135 -6.82 19.37 5.56
N ARG A 136 -6.81 20.15 4.47
CA ARG A 136 -7.96 20.29 3.56
C ARG A 136 -7.61 20.00 2.09
N HIS A 137 -6.34 20.00 1.75
CA HIS A 137 -5.90 19.88 0.37
C HIS A 137 -5.06 18.64 0.18
N PHE A 138 -5.19 18.02 -0.97
CA PHE A 138 -4.27 16.96 -1.39
C PHE A 138 -2.92 17.58 -1.73
N HIS A 139 -1.89 17.16 -1.03
CA HIS A 139 -0.53 17.59 -1.31
C HIS A 139 0.30 16.40 -1.83
N ARG A 140 0.87 16.61 -2.99
CA ARG A 140 1.77 15.66 -3.61
C ARG A 140 3.22 15.97 -3.23
N ILE A 141 4.02 14.93 -3.07
CA ILE A 141 5.47 15.07 -3.08
C ILE A 141 5.86 15.20 -4.55
N ALA A 142 6.27 16.42 -4.95
CA ALA A 142 6.69 16.68 -6.32
C ALA A 142 8.04 15.97 -6.56
N ALA A 143 8.10 15.16 -7.59
CA ALA A 143 9.33 14.52 -8.04
C ALA A 143 9.36 14.56 -9.56
N ASP A 144 10.40 15.21 -10.12
CA ASP A 144 10.58 15.32 -11.57
C ASP A 144 11.17 14.02 -12.16
N ASN A 145 11.80 13.19 -11.33
CA ASN A 145 12.39 11.91 -11.73
C ASN A 145 11.42 10.76 -11.45
N ILE A 146 10.78 10.27 -12.48
CA ILE A 146 9.97 9.06 -12.44
C ILE A 146 10.94 7.88 -12.51
N GLN A 147 10.99 7.09 -11.41
CA GLN A 147 11.82 5.87 -11.38
C GLN A 147 11.31 4.87 -12.43
N PRO A 148 12.20 4.28 -13.25
CA PRO A 148 11.81 3.25 -14.20
C PRO A 148 11.40 1.98 -13.45
N ARG A 149 10.10 1.81 -13.27
CA ARG A 149 9.48 0.59 -12.76
C ARG A 149 8.56 0.04 -13.83
N ALA A 150 8.28 -1.24 -13.77
CA ALA A 150 7.32 -1.84 -14.69
C ALA A 150 5.92 -1.25 -14.52
N ARG A 151 5.50 -1.00 -13.27
CA ARG A 151 4.24 -0.35 -12.90
C ARG A 151 4.48 1.01 -12.26
N ALA A 152 3.61 1.96 -12.57
CA ALA A 152 3.60 3.25 -11.88
C ALA A 152 2.40 3.35 -10.95
N TYR A 153 2.63 3.90 -9.76
CA TYR A 153 1.57 4.21 -8.81
C TYR A 153 1.13 5.66 -8.98
N LEU A 154 -0.16 5.88 -9.03
CA LEU A 154 -0.77 7.20 -9.01
C LEU A 154 -1.61 7.34 -7.75
N LYS A 155 -1.09 8.05 -6.76
CA LYS A 155 -1.85 8.37 -5.55
C LYS A 155 -2.90 9.42 -5.88
N ILE A 156 -4.16 9.01 -5.84
CA ILE A 156 -5.31 9.85 -6.20
C ILE A 156 -6.04 10.40 -4.98
N GLU A 157 -5.81 9.81 -3.79
CA GLU A 157 -6.55 10.15 -2.59
C GLU A 157 -5.66 9.92 -1.35
N ASP A 158 -5.88 10.69 -0.29
CA ASP A 158 -5.30 10.51 1.05
C ASP A 158 -6.33 10.84 2.13
N GLY A 159 -6.25 10.13 3.25
CA GLY A 159 -7.16 10.29 4.37
C GLY A 159 -8.32 9.30 4.35
N CYS A 160 -9.14 9.31 5.41
CA CYS A 160 -10.30 8.42 5.54
C CYS A 160 -11.28 8.96 6.59
N ASP A 161 -12.56 8.91 6.28
CA ASP A 161 -13.67 9.34 7.14
C ASP A 161 -14.53 8.19 7.69
N GLN A 162 -14.09 6.94 7.53
CA GLN A 162 -14.86 5.76 7.94
C GLN A 162 -14.86 5.53 9.46
N PHE A 163 -13.85 5.98 10.18
CA PHE A 163 -13.71 5.81 11.63
C PHE A 163 -14.01 4.40 12.14
N CYS A 164 -13.61 3.35 11.39
CA CYS A 164 -13.72 1.98 11.86
C CYS A 164 -13.05 1.84 13.23
N LYS A 165 -13.68 1.11 14.16
CA LYS A 165 -13.31 1.13 15.59
C LYS A 165 -11.88 0.64 15.88
N TYR A 166 -11.27 -0.14 14.98
CA TYR A 166 -9.88 -0.61 15.09
C TYR A 166 -8.85 0.31 14.43
N CYS A 167 -9.30 1.26 13.59
CA CYS A 167 -8.43 1.93 12.62
C CYS A 167 -7.89 3.25 13.14
N ILE A 168 -6.56 3.38 13.10
CA ILE A 168 -5.85 4.62 13.48
C ILE A 168 -5.76 5.62 12.32
N ILE A 169 -6.07 5.21 11.10
CA ILE A 169 -5.83 6.00 9.88
C ILE A 169 -6.54 7.37 9.90
N PRO A 170 -7.82 7.50 10.27
CA PRO A 170 -8.46 8.82 10.35
C PRO A 170 -7.72 9.80 11.26
N HIS A 171 -7.05 9.30 12.30
CA HIS A 171 -6.33 10.09 13.29
C HIS A 171 -4.90 10.48 12.86
N VAL A 172 -4.36 9.82 11.81
CA VAL A 172 -2.98 10.07 11.34
C VAL A 172 -2.90 10.51 9.89
N ARG A 173 -3.95 10.30 9.11
CA ARG A 173 -4.06 10.76 7.72
C ARG A 173 -5.13 11.85 7.54
N GLY A 174 -6.05 11.97 8.51
CA GLY A 174 -7.10 12.99 8.51
C GLY A 174 -8.23 12.76 7.52
N PRO A 175 -8.98 13.81 7.18
CA PRO A 175 -10.12 13.72 6.28
C PRO A 175 -9.71 13.34 4.86
N VAL A 176 -10.68 12.88 4.07
CA VAL A 176 -10.51 12.60 2.65
C VAL A 176 -10.02 13.84 1.92
N ARG A 177 -8.99 13.68 1.11
CA ARG A 177 -8.44 14.70 0.22
C ARG A 177 -8.09 14.05 -1.10
N SER A 178 -8.65 14.55 -2.17
CA SER A 178 -8.53 13.99 -3.52
C SER A 178 -7.60 14.82 -4.41
N LEU A 179 -6.83 14.14 -5.24
CA LEU A 179 -6.06 14.75 -6.32
C LEU A 179 -7.05 15.30 -7.37
N PRO A 180 -7.04 16.59 -7.71
CA PRO A 180 -7.93 17.12 -8.75
C PRO A 180 -7.81 16.37 -10.07
N LEU A 181 -8.94 16.13 -10.75
CA LEU A 181 -9.02 15.32 -11.97
C LEU A 181 -7.99 15.72 -13.02
N GLN A 182 -7.88 17.01 -13.31
CA GLN A 182 -6.92 17.51 -14.30
C GLN A 182 -5.48 17.18 -13.94
N GLN A 183 -5.12 17.27 -12.67
CA GLN A 183 -3.78 16.90 -12.19
C GLN A 183 -3.54 15.39 -12.30
N ALA A 184 -4.56 14.56 -12.02
CA ALA A 184 -4.47 13.12 -12.19
C ALA A 184 -4.22 12.75 -13.66
N ILE A 185 -4.91 13.41 -14.61
CA ILE A 185 -4.71 13.23 -16.05
C ILE A 185 -3.29 13.63 -16.47
N GLU A 186 -2.80 14.79 -16.03
CA GLU A 186 -1.45 15.28 -16.34
C GLU A 186 -0.37 14.34 -15.82
N GLN A 187 -0.53 13.87 -14.57
CA GLN A 187 0.41 12.92 -13.98
C GLN A 187 0.42 11.59 -14.74
N THR A 188 -0.75 11.09 -15.11
CA THR A 188 -0.84 9.86 -15.91
C THR A 188 -0.13 10.02 -17.25
N ARG A 189 -0.28 11.16 -17.92
CA ARG A 189 0.46 11.44 -19.18
C ARG A 189 1.97 11.40 -18.98
N LEU A 190 2.47 11.99 -17.90
CA LEU A 190 3.92 11.95 -17.59
C LEU A 190 4.40 10.52 -17.34
N LEU A 191 3.64 9.71 -16.60
CA LEU A 191 3.97 8.31 -16.36
C LEU A 191 3.98 7.50 -17.65
N LEU A 192 2.98 7.69 -18.53
CA LEU A 192 2.93 7.03 -19.83
C LEU A 192 4.08 7.47 -20.75
N ALA A 193 4.42 8.75 -20.75
CA ALA A 193 5.56 9.27 -21.50
C ALA A 193 6.92 8.72 -21.00
N ALA A 194 7.01 8.35 -19.72
CA ALA A 194 8.17 7.66 -19.16
C ALA A 194 8.19 6.14 -19.47
N GLY A 195 7.23 5.63 -20.25
CA GLY A 195 7.21 4.25 -20.75
C GLY A 195 6.43 3.26 -19.87
N HIS A 196 5.76 3.71 -18.80
CA HIS A 196 4.93 2.82 -17.98
C HIS A 196 3.69 2.36 -18.73
N GLN A 197 3.41 1.07 -18.72
CA GLN A 197 2.25 0.47 -19.40
C GLN A 197 1.11 0.14 -18.43
N GLU A 198 1.40 -0.02 -17.15
CA GLU A 198 0.40 -0.23 -16.11
C GLU A 198 0.42 0.92 -15.10
N ILE A 199 -0.74 1.53 -14.87
CA ILE A 199 -0.97 2.55 -13.84
C ILE A 199 -1.81 1.92 -12.74
N VAL A 200 -1.35 2.04 -11.50
CA VAL A 200 -2.05 1.57 -10.31
C VAL A 200 -2.62 2.77 -9.56
N LEU A 201 -3.93 2.89 -9.50
CA LEU A 201 -4.57 3.91 -8.67
C LEU A 201 -4.40 3.53 -7.21
N SER A 202 -3.77 4.39 -6.43
CA SER A 202 -3.50 4.19 -5.02
C SER A 202 -4.07 5.31 -4.15
N GLY A 203 -4.29 5.01 -2.88
CA GLY A 203 -4.83 5.91 -1.87
C GLY A 203 -5.11 5.17 -0.59
N ILE A 204 -5.58 5.88 0.40
CA ILE A 204 -6.01 5.31 1.68
C ILE A 204 -7.43 4.74 1.54
N HIS A 205 -8.29 5.44 0.79
CA HIS A 205 -9.70 5.11 0.61
C HIS A 205 -10.17 5.56 -0.78
N ILE A 206 -9.63 4.95 -1.84
CA ILE A 206 -9.82 5.45 -3.21
C ILE A 206 -11.29 5.51 -3.66
N GLY A 207 -12.17 4.70 -3.10
CA GLY A 207 -13.60 4.78 -3.37
C GLY A 207 -14.28 6.06 -2.83
N ALA A 208 -13.60 6.81 -1.96
CA ALA A 208 -14.05 8.14 -1.51
C ALA A 208 -13.53 9.29 -2.38
N TYR A 209 -12.74 8.98 -3.43
CA TYR A 209 -12.21 9.97 -4.34
C TYR A 209 -13.28 10.92 -4.86
N GLY A 210 -13.00 12.21 -4.83
CA GLY A 210 -13.84 13.28 -5.36
C GLY A 210 -14.85 13.85 -4.37
N ARG A 211 -15.09 13.21 -3.20
CA ARG A 211 -16.07 13.71 -2.20
C ARG A 211 -15.78 15.11 -1.68
N ASP A 212 -14.52 15.52 -1.68
CA ASP A 212 -14.03 16.83 -1.25
C ASP A 212 -13.82 17.81 -2.41
N LEU A 213 -13.98 17.36 -3.67
CA LEU A 213 -13.80 18.20 -4.84
C LEU A 213 -15.08 18.99 -5.19
N PRO A 214 -14.97 20.28 -5.55
CA PRO A 214 -16.14 21.14 -5.75
C PRO A 214 -17.03 20.76 -6.93
N GLN A 215 -16.49 20.05 -7.92
CA GLN A 215 -17.17 19.71 -9.17
C GLN A 215 -17.92 18.37 -9.13
N GLY A 216 -17.97 17.69 -7.99
CA GLY A 216 -18.63 16.39 -7.85
C GLY A 216 -17.97 15.29 -8.70
N GLU A 217 -16.67 15.39 -8.92
CA GLU A 217 -15.87 14.36 -9.57
C GLU A 217 -15.81 13.11 -8.68
N ASP A 218 -15.95 11.95 -9.28
CA ASP A 218 -15.92 10.67 -8.56
C ASP A 218 -14.94 9.67 -9.20
N LEU A 219 -14.72 8.54 -8.55
CA LEU A 219 -13.80 7.51 -9.02
C LEU A 219 -14.16 6.99 -10.43
N PRO A 220 -15.44 6.69 -10.78
CA PRO A 220 -15.84 6.35 -12.14
C PRO A 220 -15.48 7.41 -13.18
N THR A 221 -15.68 8.68 -12.88
CA THR A 221 -15.33 9.81 -13.78
C THR A 221 -13.82 9.89 -14.01
N LEU A 222 -13.02 9.74 -12.94
CA LEU A 222 -11.58 9.65 -13.06
C LEU A 222 -11.15 8.47 -13.96
N ILE A 223 -11.65 7.27 -13.68
CA ILE A 223 -11.34 6.06 -14.46
C ILE A 223 -11.66 6.28 -15.95
N LYS A 224 -12.85 6.78 -16.28
CA LYS A 224 -13.25 7.09 -17.66
C LYS A 224 -12.26 8.03 -18.33
N SER A 225 -11.88 9.10 -17.64
CA SER A 225 -10.96 10.10 -18.17
C SER A 225 -9.56 9.52 -18.43
N LEU A 226 -9.04 8.70 -17.50
CA LEU A 226 -7.74 8.05 -17.68
C LEU A 226 -7.76 7.05 -18.83
N LEU A 227 -8.85 6.30 -19.01
CA LEU A 227 -9.00 5.35 -20.10
C LEU A 227 -9.04 5.99 -21.51
N THR A 228 -9.23 7.30 -21.61
CA THR A 228 -9.11 8.00 -22.91
C THR A 228 -7.67 8.25 -23.32
N LEU A 229 -6.71 8.12 -22.39
CA LEU A 229 -5.31 8.45 -22.66
C LEU A 229 -4.66 7.39 -23.56
N PRO A 230 -3.95 7.82 -24.62
CA PRO A 230 -3.20 6.91 -25.47
C PRO A 230 -2.00 6.34 -24.68
N GLY A 231 -1.66 5.08 -24.95
CA GLY A 231 -0.53 4.41 -24.32
C GLY A 231 -0.85 3.74 -22.97
N LEU A 232 -2.01 4.00 -22.36
CA LEU A 232 -2.44 3.28 -21.17
C LEU A 232 -2.90 1.87 -21.59
N VAL A 233 -2.14 0.85 -21.19
CA VAL A 233 -2.44 -0.55 -21.51
C VAL A 233 -3.22 -1.19 -20.36
N ARG A 234 -2.82 -0.96 -19.11
CA ARG A 234 -3.47 -1.51 -17.92
C ARG A 234 -3.74 -0.44 -16.87
N LEU A 235 -4.96 -0.42 -16.36
CA LEU A 235 -5.35 0.38 -15.21
C LEU A 235 -5.74 -0.56 -14.06
N ARG A 236 -4.97 -0.56 -12.98
CA ARG A 236 -5.24 -1.36 -11.79
C ARG A 236 -5.84 -0.50 -10.71
N LEU A 237 -6.91 -0.99 -10.11
CA LEU A 237 -7.58 -0.32 -8.98
C LEU A 237 -6.93 -0.78 -7.66
N GLY A 238 -6.73 0.16 -6.75
CA GLY A 238 -6.35 -0.14 -5.37
C GLY A 238 -7.51 -0.69 -4.56
N SER A 239 -7.42 -0.58 -3.23
CA SER A 239 -8.45 -1.08 -2.32
C SER A 239 -9.74 -0.25 -2.42
N ILE A 240 -10.88 -0.93 -2.66
CA ILE A 240 -12.22 -0.31 -2.73
C ILE A 240 -13.14 -1.04 -1.74
N GLU A 241 -13.75 -0.29 -0.84
CA GLU A 241 -14.71 -0.82 0.12
C GLU A 241 -15.96 -1.38 -0.57
N PRO A 242 -16.58 -2.47 -0.04
CA PRO A 242 -17.72 -3.11 -0.71
C PRO A 242 -18.86 -2.15 -1.05
N GLN A 243 -19.16 -1.20 -0.18
CA GLN A 243 -20.25 -0.22 -0.34
C GLN A 243 -19.99 0.85 -1.41
N GLN A 244 -18.79 0.89 -1.98
CA GLN A 244 -18.41 1.92 -2.97
C GLN A 244 -18.44 1.43 -4.40
N PHE A 245 -18.86 0.19 -4.60
CA PHE A 245 -19.13 -0.35 -5.92
C PHE A 245 -20.47 0.17 -6.45
N SER A 246 -20.48 1.41 -6.97
CA SER A 246 -21.63 1.96 -7.68
C SER A 246 -21.93 1.18 -8.97
N GLU A 247 -23.16 1.24 -9.46
CA GLU A 247 -23.53 0.64 -10.75
C GLU A 247 -22.63 1.12 -11.89
N GLN A 248 -22.23 2.38 -11.84
CA GLN A 248 -21.34 2.97 -12.84
C GLN A 248 -19.93 2.36 -12.77
N LEU A 249 -19.39 2.11 -11.58
CA LEU A 249 -18.09 1.47 -11.41
C LEU A 249 -18.14 0.01 -11.86
N ILE A 250 -19.22 -0.71 -11.53
CA ILE A 250 -19.44 -2.10 -11.95
C ILE A 250 -19.52 -2.20 -13.46
N SER A 251 -20.29 -1.31 -14.13
CA SER A 251 -20.37 -1.28 -15.61
C SER A 251 -19.01 -1.01 -16.25
N LEU A 252 -18.26 -0.04 -15.72
CA LEU A 252 -16.90 0.24 -16.20
C LEU A 252 -15.98 -0.98 -16.08
N PHE A 253 -16.02 -1.65 -14.92
CA PHE A 253 -15.23 -2.85 -14.72
C PHE A 253 -15.62 -3.98 -15.68
N ALA A 254 -16.91 -4.13 -15.97
CA ALA A 254 -17.40 -5.14 -16.90
C ALA A 254 -17.00 -4.86 -18.36
N GLU A 255 -17.07 -3.60 -18.80
CA GLU A 255 -16.95 -3.20 -20.21
C GLU A 255 -15.52 -2.88 -20.64
N GLN A 256 -14.66 -2.45 -19.71
CA GLN A 256 -13.35 -1.91 -20.02
C GLN A 256 -12.24 -2.94 -19.78
N GLU A 257 -11.77 -3.60 -20.83
CA GLU A 257 -10.73 -4.64 -20.76
C GLU A 257 -9.41 -4.12 -20.18
N ARG A 258 -9.09 -2.84 -20.38
CA ARG A 258 -7.88 -2.22 -19.83
C ARG A 258 -7.91 -2.07 -18.29
N ILE A 259 -9.09 -2.16 -17.66
CA ILE A 259 -9.16 -2.30 -16.20
C ILE A 259 -8.72 -3.72 -15.86
N CYS A 260 -7.67 -3.85 -15.07
CA CYS A 260 -7.14 -5.14 -14.66
C CYS A 260 -8.23 -6.00 -13.97
N PRO A 261 -8.36 -7.30 -14.32
CA PRO A 261 -9.29 -8.21 -13.66
C PRO A 261 -8.75 -8.64 -12.29
N HIS A 262 -8.54 -7.66 -11.43
CA HIS A 262 -8.08 -7.81 -10.05
C HIS A 262 -8.75 -6.74 -9.20
N LEU A 263 -9.44 -7.14 -8.15
CA LEU A 263 -10.11 -6.25 -7.22
C LEU A 263 -9.71 -6.61 -5.79
N HIS A 264 -9.15 -5.65 -5.08
CA HIS A 264 -8.91 -5.76 -3.64
C HIS A 264 -10.08 -5.15 -2.89
N ILE A 265 -10.90 -6.00 -2.24
CA ILE A 265 -12.13 -5.62 -1.55
C ILE A 265 -12.00 -6.06 -0.09
N PRO A 266 -11.74 -5.15 0.87
CA PRO A 266 -11.54 -5.51 2.28
C PRO A 266 -12.80 -6.10 2.90
N LEU A 267 -12.74 -7.36 3.35
CA LEU A 267 -13.81 -8.02 4.10
C LEU A 267 -13.78 -7.67 5.58
N GLN A 268 -12.61 -7.54 6.14
CA GLN A 268 -12.30 -7.28 7.55
C GLN A 268 -12.69 -8.40 8.52
N ALA A 269 -13.90 -8.99 8.44
CA ALA A 269 -14.33 -10.18 9.19
C ALA A 269 -15.41 -10.94 8.41
N GLY A 270 -15.43 -12.26 8.54
CA GLY A 270 -16.42 -13.13 7.89
C GLY A 270 -17.65 -13.44 8.78
N CYS A 271 -17.95 -12.61 9.75
CA CYS A 271 -19.09 -12.74 10.66
C CYS A 271 -19.75 -11.37 10.91
N ASP A 272 -21.04 -11.26 10.71
CA ASP A 272 -21.78 -10.00 10.81
C ASP A 272 -21.68 -9.35 12.18
N ARG A 273 -21.73 -10.13 13.27
CA ARG A 273 -21.56 -9.61 14.63
C ARG A 273 -20.19 -8.94 14.82
N THR A 274 -19.15 -9.52 14.24
CA THR A 274 -17.80 -8.95 14.29
C THR A 274 -17.69 -7.71 13.41
N LEU A 275 -18.30 -7.71 12.22
CA LEU A 275 -18.36 -6.55 11.33
C LEU A 275 -19.04 -5.36 12.01
N GLU A 276 -20.20 -5.57 12.64
CA GLU A 276 -20.91 -4.54 13.40
C GLU A 276 -20.06 -4.02 14.57
N ALA A 277 -19.44 -4.93 15.33
CA ALA A 277 -18.53 -4.57 16.41
C ALA A 277 -17.35 -3.74 15.94
N MET A 278 -16.84 -3.97 14.71
CA MET A 278 -15.78 -3.19 14.06
C MET A 278 -16.27 -1.83 13.54
N GLY A 279 -17.58 -1.57 13.49
CA GLY A 279 -18.17 -0.38 12.87
C GLY A 279 -18.20 -0.46 11.34
N ARG A 280 -18.37 -1.68 10.80
CA ARG A 280 -18.59 -1.91 9.36
C ARG A 280 -20.09 -1.89 9.06
N HIS A 281 -20.47 -1.29 7.94
CA HIS A 281 -21.87 -1.05 7.58
C HIS A 281 -22.34 -1.90 6.39
N TYR A 282 -21.85 -3.14 6.32
CA TYR A 282 -22.28 -4.16 5.35
C TYR A 282 -22.30 -5.53 6.05
N THR A 283 -23.02 -6.47 5.43
CA THR A 283 -23.10 -7.86 5.89
C THR A 283 -22.25 -8.79 5.04
N THR A 284 -21.98 -9.98 5.55
CA THR A 284 -21.34 -11.06 4.81
C THR A 284 -22.12 -11.42 3.54
N GLU A 285 -23.46 -11.43 3.62
CA GLU A 285 -24.34 -11.67 2.47
C GLU A 285 -24.16 -10.61 1.37
N GLN A 286 -24.17 -9.33 1.73
CA GLN A 286 -23.95 -8.24 0.77
C GLN A 286 -22.57 -8.33 0.12
N TYR A 287 -21.55 -8.72 0.90
CA TYR A 287 -20.21 -8.93 0.36
C TYR A 287 -20.18 -10.10 -0.63
N ALA A 288 -20.77 -11.24 -0.29
CA ALA A 288 -20.85 -12.40 -1.17
C ALA A 288 -21.58 -12.07 -2.48
N GLN A 289 -22.75 -11.42 -2.41
CA GLN A 289 -23.52 -10.99 -3.57
C GLN A 289 -22.70 -10.07 -4.51
N LEU A 290 -21.92 -9.15 -3.94
CA LEU A 290 -21.02 -8.29 -4.73
C LEU A 290 -19.96 -9.12 -5.45
N ILE A 291 -19.28 -10.03 -4.73
CA ILE A 291 -18.24 -10.91 -5.33
C ILE A 291 -18.83 -11.77 -6.46
N GLU A 292 -19.98 -12.41 -6.22
CA GLU A 292 -20.65 -13.24 -7.21
C GLU A 292 -21.03 -12.44 -8.45
N ARG A 293 -21.60 -11.25 -8.27
CA ARG A 293 -21.94 -10.35 -9.36
C ARG A 293 -20.74 -9.96 -10.21
N LEU A 294 -19.65 -9.54 -9.58
CA LEU A 294 -18.41 -9.14 -10.27
C LEU A 294 -17.76 -10.34 -10.96
N ARG A 295 -17.80 -11.52 -10.35
CA ARG A 295 -17.30 -12.77 -10.93
C ARG A 295 -18.12 -13.21 -12.14
N ALA A 296 -19.44 -13.06 -12.10
CA ALA A 296 -20.30 -13.35 -13.25
C ALA A 296 -20.00 -12.46 -14.46
N LEU A 297 -19.65 -11.18 -14.24
CA LEU A 297 -19.28 -10.24 -15.28
C LEU A 297 -17.89 -10.53 -15.89
N ARG A 298 -16.91 -10.89 -15.04
CA ARG A 298 -15.54 -11.21 -15.46
C ARG A 298 -15.00 -12.43 -14.68
N PRO A 299 -15.21 -13.67 -15.16
CA PRO A 299 -14.94 -14.90 -14.40
C PRO A 299 -13.46 -15.12 -13.95
N GLN A 300 -12.50 -14.53 -14.66
CA GLN A 300 -11.08 -14.65 -14.34
C GLN A 300 -10.59 -13.61 -13.33
N THR A 301 -11.48 -12.81 -12.76
CA THR A 301 -11.12 -11.78 -11.79
C THR A 301 -10.50 -12.39 -10.53
N ALA A 302 -9.33 -11.90 -10.16
CA ALA A 302 -8.74 -12.15 -8.86
C ALA A 302 -9.40 -11.25 -7.82
N PHE A 303 -10.08 -11.83 -6.84
CA PHE A 303 -10.56 -11.13 -5.66
C PHE A 303 -9.58 -11.34 -4.53
N THR A 304 -9.08 -10.24 -3.96
CA THR A 304 -8.19 -10.26 -2.80
C THR A 304 -8.79 -9.45 -1.67
N THR A 305 -8.43 -9.77 -0.43
CA THR A 305 -9.03 -9.15 0.74
C THR A 305 -8.09 -9.03 1.93
N ASP A 306 -8.44 -8.16 2.88
CA ASP A 306 -7.85 -8.08 4.21
C ASP A 306 -8.83 -8.60 5.25
N ILE A 307 -8.34 -9.40 6.23
CA ILE A 307 -9.16 -9.94 7.33
C ILE A 307 -8.40 -9.76 8.64
N ILE A 308 -9.11 -9.29 9.67
CA ILE A 308 -8.61 -9.13 11.02
C ILE A 308 -9.21 -10.23 11.89
N VAL A 309 -8.37 -11.01 12.56
CA VAL A 309 -8.80 -12.06 13.51
C VAL A 309 -8.51 -11.65 14.93
N GLY A 310 -9.32 -12.13 15.87
CA GLY A 310 -9.15 -11.85 17.30
C GLY A 310 -9.52 -10.42 17.67
N PHE A 311 -10.51 -9.85 17.02
CA PHE A 311 -11.12 -8.58 17.43
C PHE A 311 -11.72 -8.69 18.83
N PRO A 312 -11.72 -7.62 19.67
CA PRO A 312 -12.33 -7.68 21.00
C PRO A 312 -13.77 -8.21 20.99
N GLY A 313 -14.05 -9.24 21.76
CA GLY A 313 -15.36 -9.87 21.86
C GLY A 313 -15.66 -10.91 20.75
N GLU A 314 -14.75 -11.17 19.82
CA GLU A 314 -14.91 -12.24 18.83
C GLU A 314 -14.92 -13.62 19.55
N SER A 315 -16.05 -14.32 19.53
CA SER A 315 -16.19 -15.66 20.11
C SER A 315 -15.57 -16.75 19.21
N GLU A 316 -15.55 -18.00 19.67
CA GLU A 316 -15.12 -19.11 18.80
C GLU A 316 -16.17 -19.40 17.72
N GLU A 317 -17.46 -19.21 18.02
CA GLU A 317 -18.55 -19.34 17.05
C GLU A 317 -18.46 -18.28 15.95
N ASP A 318 -18.12 -17.02 16.28
CA ASP A 318 -17.90 -15.96 15.28
C ASP A 318 -16.72 -16.28 14.39
N PHE A 319 -15.63 -16.76 15.00
CA PHE A 319 -14.46 -17.15 14.25
C PHE A 319 -14.72 -18.37 13.35
N ALA A 320 -15.46 -19.38 13.83
CA ALA A 320 -15.87 -20.53 13.02
C ALA A 320 -16.76 -20.09 11.83
N ALA A 321 -17.68 -19.16 12.04
CA ALA A 321 -18.48 -18.57 10.96
C ALA A 321 -17.57 -17.86 9.93
N SER A 322 -16.59 -17.08 10.40
CA SER A 322 -15.62 -16.40 9.54
C SER A 322 -14.79 -17.37 8.70
N LEU A 323 -14.34 -18.49 9.28
CA LEU A 323 -13.63 -19.56 8.56
C LEU A 323 -14.48 -20.15 7.43
N ALA A 324 -15.73 -20.53 7.76
CA ALA A 324 -16.66 -21.11 6.78
C ALA A 324 -16.98 -20.13 5.65
N PHE A 325 -17.20 -18.86 5.97
CA PHE A 325 -17.50 -17.82 5.01
C PHE A 325 -16.32 -17.58 4.06
N VAL A 326 -15.12 -17.40 4.57
CA VAL A 326 -13.92 -17.19 3.74
C VAL A 326 -13.64 -18.41 2.85
N ALA A 327 -13.87 -19.63 3.36
CA ALA A 327 -13.74 -20.85 2.56
C ALA A 327 -14.68 -20.86 1.34
N SER A 328 -15.90 -20.31 1.48
CA SER A 328 -16.91 -20.30 0.42
C SER A 328 -16.66 -19.24 -0.67
N LEU A 329 -15.87 -18.19 -0.40
CA LEU A 329 -15.67 -17.06 -1.31
C LEU A 329 -14.74 -17.35 -2.48
N GLU A 330 -13.89 -18.38 -2.39
CA GLU A 330 -12.90 -18.75 -3.41
C GLU A 330 -12.03 -17.54 -3.85
N LEU A 331 -11.45 -16.86 -2.88
CA LEU A 331 -10.61 -15.69 -3.10
C LEU A 331 -9.25 -16.09 -3.68
N ALA A 332 -8.69 -15.21 -4.51
CA ALA A 332 -7.37 -15.40 -5.10
C ALA A 332 -6.24 -15.22 -4.07
N ASP A 333 -6.46 -14.35 -3.08
CA ASP A 333 -5.54 -14.15 -1.96
C ASP A 333 -6.26 -13.47 -0.79
N SER A 334 -5.74 -13.65 0.43
CA SER A 334 -6.28 -13.02 1.64
C SER A 334 -5.17 -12.70 2.62
N HIS A 335 -5.05 -11.43 2.97
CA HIS A 335 -4.09 -10.97 3.98
C HIS A 335 -4.72 -11.06 5.37
N ILE A 336 -4.21 -11.94 6.22
CA ILE A 336 -4.75 -12.20 7.56
C ILE A 336 -3.91 -11.46 8.59
N PHE A 337 -4.57 -10.60 9.37
CA PHE A 337 -3.93 -9.80 10.41
C PHE A 337 -4.49 -10.15 11.80
N PRO A 338 -3.64 -10.54 12.76
CA PRO A 338 -4.06 -10.53 14.16
C PRO A 338 -4.42 -9.10 14.58
N TYR A 339 -5.56 -8.92 15.26
CA TYR A 339 -5.95 -7.61 15.77
C TYR A 339 -4.81 -6.96 16.58
N SER A 340 -4.42 -5.78 16.19
CA SER A 340 -3.37 -4.98 16.83
C SER A 340 -3.99 -3.81 17.58
N ARG A 341 -3.93 -3.85 18.91
CA ARG A 341 -4.43 -2.77 19.77
C ARG A 341 -3.71 -1.45 19.48
N ARG A 342 -4.47 -0.40 19.14
CA ARG A 342 -3.93 0.93 18.80
C ARG A 342 -4.50 1.96 19.76
N SER A 343 -3.63 2.60 20.57
CA SER A 343 -4.03 3.70 21.44
C SER A 343 -4.69 4.80 20.62
N GLY A 344 -5.78 5.37 21.13
CA GLY A 344 -6.59 6.38 20.44
C GLY A 344 -7.74 5.80 19.59
N THR A 345 -7.80 4.48 19.39
CA THR A 345 -8.95 3.85 18.71
C THR A 345 -9.98 3.33 19.70
N PRO A 346 -11.29 3.35 19.36
CA PRO A 346 -12.34 2.78 20.25
C PRO A 346 -12.08 1.32 20.64
N ALA A 347 -11.63 0.49 19.69
CA ALA A 347 -11.36 -0.93 19.96
C ALA A 347 -10.24 -1.17 20.98
N ALA A 348 -9.34 -0.20 21.20
CA ALA A 348 -8.30 -0.32 22.20
C ALA A 348 -8.81 -0.37 23.64
N THR A 349 -9.98 0.18 23.90
CA THR A 349 -10.63 0.23 25.22
C THR A 349 -11.81 -0.70 25.36
N MET A 350 -12.20 -1.41 24.30
CA MET A 350 -13.28 -2.41 24.35
C MET A 350 -12.94 -3.53 25.34
N PRO A 351 -13.93 -4.05 26.06
CA PRO A 351 -13.77 -5.23 26.90
C PRO A 351 -13.47 -6.49 26.08
N GLN A 352 -13.19 -7.60 26.75
CA GLN A 352 -12.98 -8.91 26.12
C GLN A 352 -11.83 -8.93 25.09
N GLN A 353 -10.73 -8.25 25.41
CA GLN A 353 -9.51 -8.33 24.61
C GLN A 353 -8.96 -9.76 24.60
N LEU A 354 -8.73 -10.31 23.42
CA LEU A 354 -8.20 -11.66 23.28
C LEU A 354 -6.67 -11.70 23.47
N SER A 355 -6.17 -12.83 23.99
CA SER A 355 -4.73 -13.06 24.14
C SER A 355 -4.04 -13.15 22.79
N ASN A 356 -2.73 -12.87 22.77
CA ASN A 356 -1.94 -13.01 21.56
C ASN A 356 -1.88 -14.46 21.06
N SER A 357 -1.94 -15.44 21.97
CA SER A 357 -2.00 -16.87 21.62
C SER A 357 -3.24 -17.20 20.78
N ILE A 358 -4.43 -16.78 21.23
CA ILE A 358 -5.69 -16.98 20.49
C ILE A 358 -5.65 -16.29 19.13
N LYS A 359 -5.17 -15.04 19.08
CA LYS A 359 -5.03 -14.30 17.80
C LYS A 359 -4.10 -15.02 16.83
N SER A 360 -2.96 -15.52 17.30
CA SER A 360 -1.99 -16.23 16.46
C SER A 360 -2.54 -17.57 15.97
N GLU A 361 -3.25 -18.31 16.83
CA GLU A 361 -3.92 -19.55 16.47
C GLU A 361 -4.98 -19.32 15.40
N ARG A 362 -5.87 -18.33 15.60
CA ARG A 362 -6.90 -17.98 14.61
C ARG A 362 -6.29 -17.54 13.28
N ALA A 363 -5.22 -16.73 13.33
CA ALA A 363 -4.51 -16.35 12.12
C ALA A 363 -3.94 -17.56 11.37
N ALA A 364 -3.34 -18.51 12.07
CA ALA A 364 -2.81 -19.73 11.44
C ALA A 364 -3.93 -20.58 10.79
N ARG A 365 -5.06 -20.77 11.48
CA ARG A 365 -6.21 -21.52 10.95
C ARG A 365 -6.81 -20.84 9.71
N LEU A 366 -6.96 -19.52 9.73
CA LEU A 366 -7.53 -18.79 8.60
C LEU A 366 -6.55 -18.71 7.42
N ASN A 367 -5.24 -18.58 7.68
CA ASN A 367 -4.21 -18.63 6.64
C ASN A 367 -4.25 -19.96 5.87
N GLN A 368 -4.50 -21.09 6.54
CA GLN A 368 -4.63 -22.38 5.86
C GLN A 368 -5.83 -22.40 4.89
N VAL A 369 -6.95 -21.81 5.29
CA VAL A 369 -8.13 -21.68 4.42
C VAL A 369 -7.84 -20.75 3.24
N ALA A 370 -7.19 -19.62 3.50
CA ALA A 370 -6.80 -18.66 2.48
C ALA A 370 -5.85 -19.29 1.44
N GLU A 371 -4.83 -20.03 1.90
CA GLU A 371 -3.89 -20.71 0.99
C GLU A 371 -4.58 -21.76 0.13
N ASN A 372 -5.51 -22.55 0.70
CA ASN A 372 -6.28 -23.52 -0.08
C ASN A 372 -7.12 -22.83 -1.18
N ASN A 373 -7.70 -21.67 -0.91
CA ASN A 373 -8.42 -20.89 -1.90
C ASN A 373 -7.48 -20.34 -2.98
N ALA A 374 -6.38 -19.74 -2.56
CA ALA A 374 -5.38 -19.16 -3.47
C ALA A 374 -4.76 -20.23 -4.40
N GLN A 375 -4.45 -21.41 -3.87
CA GLN A 375 -3.95 -22.53 -4.67
C GLN A 375 -4.97 -22.99 -5.72
N ARG A 376 -6.26 -23.12 -5.33
CA ARG A 376 -7.34 -23.46 -6.29
C ARG A 376 -7.49 -22.41 -7.37
N TYR A 377 -7.37 -21.12 -7.00
CA TYR A 377 -7.41 -20.05 -7.98
C TYR A 377 -6.22 -20.12 -8.94
N ARG A 378 -4.99 -20.24 -8.44
CA ARG A 378 -3.77 -20.35 -9.26
C ARG A 378 -3.80 -21.56 -10.20
N GLN A 379 -4.29 -22.71 -9.74
CA GLN A 379 -4.38 -23.95 -10.53
C GLN A 379 -5.20 -23.78 -11.81
N GLN A 380 -6.19 -22.89 -11.83
CA GLN A 380 -7.00 -22.63 -13.02
C GLN A 380 -6.21 -22.05 -14.19
N PHE A 381 -5.01 -21.51 -13.95
CA PHE A 381 -4.19 -20.84 -14.95
C PHE A 381 -3.04 -21.68 -15.49
N VAL A 382 -2.86 -22.89 -14.98
CA VAL A 382 -1.95 -23.88 -15.59
C VAL A 382 -2.48 -24.25 -16.96
N GLY A 383 -1.63 -24.16 -17.99
CA GLY A 383 -1.99 -24.40 -19.40
C GLY A 383 -2.64 -23.20 -20.10
N LYS A 384 -2.98 -22.10 -19.38
CA LYS A 384 -3.60 -20.92 -19.99
C LYS A 384 -2.57 -19.85 -20.37
N THR A 385 -2.91 -19.08 -21.40
CA THR A 385 -2.13 -17.89 -21.80
C THR A 385 -2.45 -16.72 -20.87
N LEU A 386 -1.40 -16.03 -20.43
CA LEU A 386 -1.40 -14.87 -19.57
C LEU A 386 -0.49 -13.79 -20.16
N ASP A 387 -0.64 -12.55 -19.68
CA ASP A 387 0.28 -11.47 -20.02
C ASP A 387 1.16 -11.14 -18.80
N LEU A 388 2.44 -11.47 -18.86
CA LEU A 388 3.43 -11.12 -17.85
C LEU A 388 3.92 -9.68 -18.06
N LEU A 389 3.73 -8.80 -17.10
CA LEU A 389 4.49 -7.55 -17.00
C LEU A 389 5.77 -7.85 -16.21
N GLY A 390 6.92 -7.85 -16.88
CA GLY A 390 8.22 -8.16 -16.26
C GLY A 390 8.69 -7.03 -15.32
N GLU A 391 8.98 -7.34 -14.07
CA GLU A 391 9.29 -6.34 -13.04
C GLU A 391 10.74 -6.38 -12.58
N GLU A 392 11.24 -7.53 -12.25
CA GLU A 392 12.60 -7.71 -11.74
C GLU A 392 13.20 -9.06 -12.11
N ILE A 393 14.52 -9.13 -12.12
CA ILE A 393 15.24 -10.39 -12.27
C ILE A 393 15.56 -10.92 -10.87
N VAL A 394 15.22 -12.17 -10.62
CA VAL A 394 15.46 -12.87 -9.35
C VAL A 394 16.23 -14.16 -9.58
N GLU A 395 17.08 -14.50 -8.60
CA GLU A 395 17.81 -15.78 -8.60
C GLU A 395 17.12 -16.76 -7.63
N ILE A 396 16.73 -17.92 -8.13
CA ILE A 396 16.09 -18.99 -7.35
C ILE A 396 16.83 -20.28 -7.63
N SER A 397 17.41 -20.88 -6.60
CA SER A 397 18.16 -22.15 -6.71
C SER A 397 19.21 -22.16 -7.83
N GLY A 398 19.89 -21.04 -8.06
CA GLY A 398 20.94 -20.88 -9.07
C GLY A 398 20.45 -20.64 -10.50
N ASN A 399 19.16 -20.45 -10.70
CA ASN A 399 18.56 -20.11 -11.98
C ASN A 399 17.99 -18.70 -11.94
N SER A 400 18.16 -17.95 -13.05
CA SER A 400 17.62 -16.61 -13.19
C SER A 400 16.20 -16.63 -13.75
N TYR A 401 15.32 -15.83 -13.16
CA TYR A 401 13.93 -15.70 -13.60
C TYR A 401 13.57 -14.21 -13.75
N LEU A 402 12.77 -13.89 -14.77
CA LEU A 402 12.02 -12.62 -14.81
C LEU A 402 10.76 -12.79 -13.98
N ARG A 403 10.71 -12.11 -12.84
CA ARG A 403 9.52 -12.04 -12.00
C ARG A 403 8.65 -10.85 -12.40
N GLY A 404 7.34 -11.05 -12.39
CA GLY A 404 6.36 -9.99 -12.62
C GLY A 404 4.94 -10.48 -12.34
N HIS A 405 3.96 -9.71 -12.80
CA HIS A 405 2.55 -10.02 -12.55
C HIS A 405 1.73 -10.01 -13.83
N SER A 406 0.73 -10.89 -13.85
CA SER A 406 -0.32 -10.87 -14.87
C SER A 406 -1.33 -9.73 -14.62
N ALA A 407 -2.25 -9.54 -15.58
CA ALA A 407 -3.33 -8.58 -15.42
C ALA A 407 -4.22 -8.89 -14.20
N ASN A 408 -4.49 -10.17 -13.91
CA ASN A 408 -5.21 -10.62 -12.71
C ASN A 408 -4.31 -10.80 -11.46
N TYR A 409 -3.13 -10.19 -11.46
CA TYR A 409 -2.24 -10.09 -10.31
C TYR A 409 -1.57 -11.39 -9.85
N LEU A 410 -1.56 -12.43 -10.67
CA LEU A 410 -0.78 -13.64 -10.39
C LEU A 410 0.71 -13.33 -10.47
N SER A 411 1.49 -13.76 -9.49
CA SER A 411 2.94 -13.75 -9.54
C SER A 411 3.41 -14.77 -10.56
N LEU A 412 4.25 -14.36 -11.50
CA LEU A 412 4.73 -15.19 -12.60
C LEU A 412 6.26 -15.18 -12.65
N LEU A 413 6.85 -16.35 -12.85
CA LEU A 413 8.28 -16.57 -12.98
C LEU A 413 8.58 -17.14 -14.37
N LEU A 414 9.20 -16.32 -15.23
CA LEU A 414 9.65 -16.75 -16.54
C LEU A 414 11.15 -17.08 -16.47
N PRO A 415 11.56 -18.35 -16.72
CA PRO A 415 12.98 -18.70 -16.77
C PRO A 415 13.74 -17.87 -17.81
N LEU A 416 14.89 -17.35 -17.43
CA LEU A 416 15.76 -16.57 -18.31
C LEU A 416 16.87 -17.46 -18.85
N THR A 417 17.20 -17.26 -20.12
CA THR A 417 18.41 -17.78 -20.75
C THR A 417 19.39 -16.64 -20.99
N GLU A 418 20.66 -16.92 -21.24
CA GLU A 418 21.69 -15.89 -21.54
C GLU A 418 21.33 -14.93 -22.68
N ARG A 419 20.31 -15.26 -23.49
CA ARG A 419 19.83 -14.46 -24.62
C ARG A 419 18.64 -13.55 -24.28
N SER A 420 18.27 -13.35 -23.01
CA SER A 420 17.06 -12.64 -22.59
C SER A 420 17.33 -11.31 -21.86
N PRO A 421 18.29 -10.46 -22.24
CA PRO A 421 18.45 -9.16 -21.62
C PRO A 421 17.32 -8.21 -22.06
N HIS A 422 16.89 -7.31 -21.14
CA HIS A 422 15.95 -6.19 -21.39
C HIS A 422 14.46 -6.51 -21.48
N LEU A 423 13.96 -7.54 -20.76
CA LEU A 423 12.52 -7.84 -20.71
C LEU A 423 11.78 -7.11 -19.58
N GLN A 424 12.49 -6.42 -18.69
CA GLN A 424 11.88 -5.61 -17.64
C GLN A 424 11.07 -4.45 -18.25
N GLY A 425 9.89 -4.20 -17.68
CA GLY A 425 8.96 -3.17 -18.18
C GLY A 425 8.15 -3.58 -19.41
N GLN A 426 8.38 -4.77 -19.97
CA GLN A 426 7.64 -5.27 -21.13
C GLN A 426 6.48 -6.16 -20.74
N LEU A 427 5.41 -6.09 -21.53
CA LEU A 427 4.31 -7.04 -21.51
C LEU A 427 4.62 -8.21 -22.44
N LEU A 428 4.63 -9.42 -21.91
CA LEU A 428 5.02 -10.64 -22.62
C LEU A 428 3.87 -11.65 -22.57
N PRO A 429 3.41 -12.20 -23.72
CA PRO A 429 2.51 -13.32 -23.71
C PRO A 429 3.25 -14.58 -23.20
N VAL A 430 2.69 -15.22 -22.17
CA VAL A 430 3.26 -16.41 -21.54
C VAL A 430 2.18 -17.43 -21.25
N ARG A 431 2.58 -18.71 -21.13
CA ARG A 431 1.71 -19.81 -20.77
C ARG A 431 2.06 -20.35 -19.39
N GLY A 432 1.05 -20.55 -18.53
CA GLY A 432 1.25 -21.19 -17.22
C GLY A 432 1.70 -22.65 -17.38
N VAL A 433 2.78 -23.04 -16.71
CA VAL A 433 3.34 -24.39 -16.77
C VAL A 433 2.99 -25.17 -15.51
N GLU A 434 3.37 -24.65 -14.36
CA GLU A 434 3.16 -25.30 -13.08
C GLU A 434 3.06 -24.30 -11.93
N LEU A 435 2.51 -24.75 -10.81
CA LEU A 435 2.48 -23.97 -9.57
C LEU A 435 3.87 -23.87 -8.97
N TYR A 436 4.24 -22.71 -8.49
CA TYR A 436 5.47 -22.48 -7.76
C TYR A 436 5.22 -21.47 -6.63
N ASP A 437 5.38 -21.91 -5.39
CA ASP A 437 5.17 -21.07 -4.20
C ASP A 437 3.84 -20.29 -4.29
N GLU A 438 3.87 -18.97 -4.18
CA GLU A 438 2.70 -18.08 -4.30
C GLU A 438 2.33 -17.72 -5.76
N GLY A 439 2.88 -18.41 -6.76
CA GLY A 439 2.71 -18.04 -8.16
C GLY A 439 2.73 -19.21 -9.13
N LEU A 440 3.15 -18.92 -10.36
CA LEU A 440 3.28 -19.87 -11.48
C LEU A 440 4.65 -19.74 -12.14
N ILE A 441 5.27 -20.85 -12.47
CA ILE A 441 6.30 -20.88 -13.51
C ILE A 441 5.59 -20.81 -14.85
N VAL A 442 6.14 -19.99 -15.75
CA VAL A 442 5.56 -19.74 -17.08
C VAL A 442 6.61 -19.92 -18.17
N GLU A 443 6.17 -20.19 -19.38
CA GLU A 443 7.00 -20.22 -20.59
C GLU A 443 6.52 -19.17 -21.59
N ARG A 444 7.38 -18.77 -22.53
CA ARG A 444 6.97 -17.88 -23.63
C ARG A 444 6.04 -18.59 -24.61
N CYS A 445 4.99 -17.88 -25.05
CA CYS A 445 4.13 -18.35 -26.15
C CYS A 445 4.84 -18.23 -27.50
#